data_eeefc570a1123ac292fdf102321a9442
#
_entry.id   eeefc570a1123ac292fdf102321a9442
#
_cell.length_a   1.000
_cell.length_b   1.000
_cell.length_c   1.000
_cell.angle_alpha   90.00
_cell.angle_beta   90.00
_cell.angle_gamma   90.00
#
_symmetry.space_group_name_H-M   'P 1'
#
loop_
_entity.id
_entity.type
_entity.pdbx_description
1 polymer ?
#
loop_
_entity_poly.entity_id
_entity_poly.type
_entity_poly.pdbx_seq_one_letter_code
_entity_poly.pdbx_strand_id
1 'polypeptide(L)'
;MIFSAKKWNNGKELKAVMKVNTAISFDMMEAPLRNAFRQYLVPLLGDAMVGEVVEIYEFGPNPDVLEQNTEGATEREKLDSRLLEICKRANANLAFWNDFDEISMRITDAGFQRQKSDNGESFQQVYKYQEDNLRASLRNKGFNALDELLEFLYAHIAEYPEFASSQAYQDRKSAIVRSTADVNDVCFINGLSLIHISEPT
;
A
#
# COMPACT_ATOMS: atom_id res chain seq x y z
N MET A 1 6.78 10.78 -2.88
CA MET A 1 5.57 10.43 -2.10
C MET A 1 4.37 10.52 -3.03
N ILE A 2 3.40 9.59 -2.90
CA ILE A 2 2.23 9.46 -3.79
C ILE A 2 0.93 10.06 -3.23
N PHE A 3 1.04 10.97 -2.29
CA PHE A 3 -0.03 11.85 -1.79
C PHE A 3 0.53 13.25 -1.65
N SER A 4 -0.25 14.27 -2.00
CA SER A 4 0.16 15.67 -1.92
C SER A 4 -0.98 16.58 -1.50
N ALA A 5 -0.66 17.71 -0.86
CA ALA A 5 -1.64 18.72 -0.46
C ALA A 5 -2.48 19.22 -1.66
N LYS A 6 -1.85 19.30 -2.85
CA LYS A 6 -2.50 19.79 -4.08
C LYS A 6 -3.61 18.86 -4.59
N LYS A 7 -3.39 17.53 -4.46
CA LYS A 7 -4.33 16.50 -4.94
C LYS A 7 -5.23 15.96 -3.83
N TRP A 8 -5.03 16.37 -2.57
CA TRP A 8 -5.78 15.84 -1.41
C TRP A 8 -7.29 16.05 -1.48
N ASN A 9 -7.72 17.20 -2.02
CA ASN A 9 -9.12 17.54 -2.27
C ASN A 9 -10.07 17.14 -1.10
N ASN A 10 -9.83 17.68 0.10
CA ASN A 10 -10.58 17.37 1.32
C ASN A 10 -10.64 15.86 1.66
N GLY A 11 -9.57 15.13 1.36
CA GLY A 11 -9.45 13.70 1.62
C GLY A 11 -10.12 12.80 0.58
N LYS A 12 -10.59 13.32 -0.55
CA LYS A 12 -11.14 12.50 -1.64
C LYS A 12 -10.13 11.47 -2.14
N GLU A 13 -8.87 11.88 -2.30
CA GLU A 13 -7.80 11.01 -2.74
C GLU A 13 -7.60 9.80 -1.80
N LEU A 14 -7.70 10.02 -0.49
CA LEU A 14 -7.61 8.95 0.51
C LEU A 14 -8.86 8.07 0.52
N LYS A 15 -10.04 8.67 0.33
CA LYS A 15 -11.32 7.96 0.29
C LYS A 15 -11.45 7.00 -0.89
N ALA A 16 -10.78 7.28 -1.99
CA ALA A 16 -10.75 6.39 -3.14
C ALA A 16 -10.12 5.03 -2.80
N VAL A 17 -9.19 4.99 -1.83
CA VAL A 17 -8.42 3.78 -1.50
C VAL A 17 -8.75 3.18 -0.14
N MET A 18 -9.44 3.93 0.75
CA MET A 18 -9.87 3.41 2.05
C MET A 18 -11.11 4.14 2.60
N LYS A 19 -11.83 3.44 3.49
CA LYS A 19 -13.02 4.03 4.16
C LYS A 19 -12.58 4.93 5.31
N VAL A 20 -12.56 6.23 5.09
CA VAL A 20 -12.25 7.24 6.13
C VAL A 20 -13.29 8.35 6.15
N ASN A 21 -13.36 9.06 7.28
CA ASN A 21 -14.17 10.28 7.37
C ASN A 21 -13.55 11.41 6.54
N THR A 22 -14.37 12.30 5.98
CA THR A 22 -13.96 13.43 5.13
C THR A 22 -13.15 14.51 5.83
N ALA A 23 -13.18 14.53 7.15
CA ALA A 23 -12.61 15.62 7.95
C ALA A 23 -11.10 15.51 8.22
N ILE A 24 -10.41 14.52 7.63
CA ILE A 24 -8.96 14.35 7.83
C ILE A 24 -8.21 15.36 6.95
N SER A 25 -7.47 16.28 7.58
CA SER A 25 -6.61 17.22 6.87
C SER A 25 -5.34 16.52 6.35
N PHE A 26 -4.76 17.05 5.27
CA PHE A 26 -3.49 16.53 4.73
C PHE A 26 -2.37 16.65 5.75
N ASP A 27 -2.29 17.77 6.47
CA ASP A 27 -1.23 18.04 7.45
C ASP A 27 -1.13 16.97 8.55
N MET A 28 -2.28 16.42 8.95
CA MET A 28 -2.31 15.30 9.92
C MET A 28 -1.80 13.99 9.33
N MET A 29 -1.98 13.79 8.03
CA MET A 29 -1.65 12.54 7.34
C MET A 29 -0.31 12.57 6.62
N GLU A 30 0.29 13.74 6.42
CA GLU A 30 1.53 13.88 5.66
C GLU A 30 2.66 13.04 6.25
N ALA A 31 2.92 13.16 7.55
CA ALA A 31 3.99 12.43 8.23
C ALA A 31 3.73 10.91 8.24
N PRO A 32 2.55 10.40 8.67
CA PRO A 32 2.19 9.00 8.57
C PRO A 32 2.36 8.41 7.16
N LEU A 33 1.81 9.08 6.14
CA LEU A 33 1.90 8.61 4.76
C LEU A 33 3.33 8.59 4.23
N ARG A 34 4.13 9.60 4.56
CA ARG A 34 5.54 9.67 4.18
C ARG A 34 6.37 8.59 4.86
N ASN A 35 6.13 8.33 6.13
CA ASN A 35 6.83 7.30 6.88
C ASN A 35 6.50 5.90 6.35
N ALA A 36 5.22 5.59 6.15
CA ALA A 36 4.80 4.32 5.56
C ALA A 36 5.35 4.11 4.14
N PHE A 37 5.34 5.15 3.31
CA PHE A 37 5.93 5.10 1.96
C PHE A 37 7.41 4.72 2.01
N ARG A 38 8.20 5.38 2.88
CA ARG A 38 9.63 5.10 3.03
C ARG A 38 9.91 3.74 3.63
N GLN A 39 9.09 3.30 4.56
CA GLN A 39 9.31 2.05 5.29
C GLN A 39 8.95 0.82 4.48
N TYR A 40 7.88 0.88 3.67
CA TYR A 40 7.34 -0.30 2.99
C TYR A 40 7.49 -0.27 1.47
N LEU A 41 7.17 0.85 0.82
CA LEU A 41 7.17 0.91 -0.64
C LEU A 41 8.57 1.12 -1.20
N VAL A 42 9.36 2.02 -0.62
CA VAL A 42 10.71 2.30 -1.13
C VAL A 42 11.60 1.05 -1.15
N PRO A 43 11.71 0.26 -0.06
CA PRO A 43 12.53 -0.95 -0.08
C PRO A 43 12.03 -2.01 -1.07
N LEU A 44 10.72 -2.08 -1.27
CA LEU A 44 10.10 -3.06 -2.17
C LEU A 44 10.26 -2.70 -3.64
N LEU A 45 10.06 -1.44 -3.97
CA LEU A 45 10.11 -0.94 -5.35
C LEU A 45 11.55 -0.69 -5.84
N GLY A 46 12.44 -0.26 -4.94
CA GLY A 46 13.76 0.27 -5.28
C GLY A 46 13.68 1.71 -5.83
N ASP A 47 14.80 2.43 -5.77
CA ASP A 47 14.85 3.88 -6.05
C ASP A 47 14.39 4.22 -7.48
N ALA A 48 14.76 3.42 -8.47
CA ALA A 48 14.40 3.66 -9.87
C ALA A 48 12.87 3.59 -10.07
N MET A 49 12.24 2.52 -9.57
CA MET A 49 10.79 2.34 -9.69
C MET A 49 10.01 3.35 -8.82
N VAL A 50 10.55 3.76 -7.67
CA VAL A 50 9.98 4.84 -6.86
C VAL A 50 9.94 6.15 -7.66
N GLY A 51 11.00 6.44 -8.42
CA GLY A 51 11.05 7.61 -9.31
C GLY A 51 9.90 7.58 -10.32
N GLU A 52 9.75 6.46 -11.03
CA GLU A 52 8.68 6.24 -12.01
C GLU A 52 7.28 6.39 -11.38
N VAL A 53 7.02 5.76 -10.23
CA VAL A 53 5.72 5.85 -9.53
C VAL A 53 5.40 7.30 -9.11
N VAL A 54 6.40 8.06 -8.68
CA VAL A 54 6.22 9.47 -8.32
C VAL A 54 5.95 10.32 -9.56
N GLU A 55 6.64 10.07 -10.67
CA GLU A 55 6.42 10.75 -11.95
C GLU A 55 5.02 10.48 -12.50
N ILE A 56 4.58 9.21 -12.51
CA ILE A 56 3.21 8.83 -12.88
C ILE A 56 2.19 9.55 -11.96
N TYR A 57 2.47 9.65 -10.66
CA TYR A 57 1.58 10.36 -9.74
C TYR A 57 1.50 11.85 -10.03
N GLU A 58 2.62 12.51 -10.35
CA GLU A 58 2.65 13.95 -10.57
C GLU A 58 2.09 14.36 -11.93
N PHE A 59 2.44 13.64 -12.96
CA PHE A 59 2.19 14.01 -14.37
C PHE A 59 1.23 13.08 -15.11
N GLY A 60 0.95 11.89 -14.55
CA GLY A 60 0.02 10.93 -15.14
C GLY A 60 -1.42 11.44 -15.19
N PRO A 61 -2.26 10.80 -15.99
CA PRO A 61 -3.67 11.15 -16.10
C PRO A 61 -4.37 11.00 -14.74
N ASN A 62 -5.30 11.93 -14.48
CA ASN A 62 -6.07 11.87 -13.24
C ASN A 62 -6.99 10.62 -13.25
N PRO A 63 -6.93 9.72 -12.26
CA PRO A 63 -7.78 8.53 -12.18
C PRO A 63 -9.29 8.85 -12.31
N ASP A 64 -9.74 9.98 -11.74
CA ASP A 64 -11.14 10.43 -11.83
C ASP A 64 -11.58 10.70 -13.27
N VAL A 65 -10.65 11.06 -14.16
CA VAL A 65 -10.93 11.32 -15.58
C VAL A 65 -10.92 10.02 -16.38
N LEU A 66 -10.09 9.05 -15.99
CA LEU A 66 -10.03 7.73 -16.63
C LEU A 66 -11.27 6.89 -16.34
N GLU A 67 -11.85 6.98 -15.13
CA GLU A 67 -13.13 6.31 -14.82
C GLU A 67 -14.30 6.84 -15.64
N GLN A 68 -14.26 8.13 -16.03
CA GLN A 68 -15.32 8.77 -16.82
C GLN A 68 -15.12 8.64 -18.34
N ASN A 69 -13.89 8.39 -18.82
CA ASN A 69 -13.54 8.31 -20.24
C ASN A 69 -12.64 7.11 -20.57
N THR A 70 -13.13 5.90 -20.32
CA THR A 70 -12.39 4.65 -20.59
C THR A 70 -12.13 4.40 -22.09
N GLU A 71 -12.91 5.02 -22.98
CA GLU A 71 -12.82 4.79 -24.43
C GLU A 71 -11.61 5.44 -25.13
N GLY A 72 -10.92 6.38 -24.48
CA GLY A 72 -9.78 7.10 -25.05
C GLY A 72 -8.43 6.82 -24.37
N ALA A 73 -8.40 6.10 -23.24
CA ALA A 73 -7.18 5.83 -22.48
C ALA A 73 -6.33 4.74 -23.15
N THR A 74 -5.02 4.99 -23.26
CA THR A 74 -4.07 3.99 -23.72
C THR A 74 -3.94 2.85 -22.70
N GLU A 75 -3.51 1.67 -23.15
CA GLU A 75 -3.27 0.53 -22.24
C GLU A 75 -2.23 0.88 -21.15
N ARG A 76 -1.20 1.67 -21.49
CA ARG A 76 -0.22 2.14 -20.52
C ARG A 76 -0.85 3.03 -19.44
N GLU A 77 -1.73 3.97 -19.80
CA GLU A 77 -2.41 4.83 -18.83
C GLU A 77 -3.32 4.04 -17.88
N LYS A 78 -3.94 2.97 -18.36
CA LYS A 78 -4.72 2.06 -17.50
C LYS A 78 -3.84 1.31 -16.51
N LEU A 79 -2.67 0.81 -16.96
CA LEU A 79 -1.69 0.15 -16.10
C LEU A 79 -1.13 1.12 -15.06
N ASP A 80 -0.77 2.34 -15.45
CA ASP A 80 -0.27 3.38 -14.56
C ASP A 80 -1.29 3.78 -13.49
N SER A 81 -2.56 3.91 -13.88
CA SER A 81 -3.66 4.17 -12.95
C SER A 81 -3.83 3.02 -11.93
N ARG A 82 -3.77 1.78 -12.41
CA ARG A 82 -3.87 0.59 -11.54
C ARG A 82 -2.68 0.48 -10.58
N LEU A 83 -1.48 0.72 -11.09
CA LEU A 83 -0.26 0.76 -10.27
C LEU A 83 -0.39 1.77 -9.13
N LEU A 84 -0.80 3.00 -9.45
CA LEU A 84 -1.00 4.05 -8.46
C LEU A 84 -2.07 3.70 -7.44
N GLU A 85 -3.20 3.12 -7.86
CA GLU A 85 -4.26 2.68 -6.95
C GLU A 85 -3.74 1.68 -5.93
N ILE A 86 -3.00 0.65 -6.38
CA ILE A 86 -2.43 -0.37 -5.50
C ILE A 86 -1.41 0.26 -4.54
N CYS A 87 -0.50 1.11 -5.04
CA CYS A 87 0.48 1.82 -4.22
C CYS A 87 -0.18 2.72 -3.16
N LYS A 88 -1.20 3.48 -3.53
CA LYS A 88 -1.95 4.34 -2.61
C LYS A 88 -2.69 3.53 -1.56
N ARG A 89 -3.30 2.42 -1.94
CA ARG A 89 -4.02 1.52 -1.03
C ARG A 89 -3.07 0.89 -0.01
N ALA A 90 -1.90 0.42 -0.45
CA ALA A 90 -0.87 -0.09 0.44
C ALA A 90 -0.39 1.00 1.41
N ASN A 91 0.02 2.16 0.87
CA ASN A 91 0.55 3.26 1.67
C ASN A 91 -0.45 3.78 2.71
N ALA A 92 -1.71 4.00 2.31
CA ALA A 92 -2.74 4.51 3.21
C ALA A 92 -3.04 3.54 4.35
N ASN A 93 -3.27 2.25 4.05
CA ASN A 93 -3.58 1.27 5.10
C ASN A 93 -2.40 1.07 6.06
N LEU A 94 -1.17 1.04 5.58
CA LEU A 94 0.02 0.90 6.42
C LEU A 94 0.32 2.16 7.24
N ALA A 95 0.07 3.35 6.70
CA ALA A 95 0.17 4.60 7.45
C ALA A 95 -0.81 4.63 8.63
N PHE A 96 -2.08 4.29 8.38
CA PHE A 96 -3.09 4.21 9.44
C PHE A 96 -2.79 3.10 10.45
N TRP A 97 -2.21 1.99 10.03
CA TRP A 97 -1.83 0.92 10.95
C TRP A 97 -0.66 1.31 11.84
N ASN A 98 0.40 1.92 11.29
CA ASN A 98 1.58 2.34 12.06
C ASN A 98 1.27 3.41 13.09
N ASP A 99 0.54 4.44 12.63
CA ASP A 99 0.29 5.64 13.43
C ASP A 99 -1.16 5.63 13.99
N PHE A 100 -1.73 4.43 14.18
CA PHE A 100 -3.13 4.25 14.60
C PHE A 100 -3.46 5.01 15.87
N ASP A 101 -2.59 4.94 16.86
CA ASP A 101 -2.79 5.61 18.14
C ASP A 101 -2.66 7.14 17.99
N GLU A 102 -1.71 7.62 17.21
CA GLU A 102 -1.46 9.05 16.97
C GLU A 102 -2.58 9.69 16.15
N ILE A 103 -3.08 9.01 15.13
CA ILE A 103 -4.20 9.48 14.31
C ILE A 103 -5.50 9.52 15.12
N SER A 104 -5.68 8.56 16.05
CA SER A 104 -6.88 8.47 16.89
C SER A 104 -6.85 9.39 18.11
N MET A 105 -5.68 9.92 18.47
CA MET A 105 -5.46 10.76 19.64
C MET A 105 -4.99 12.17 19.23
N ARG A 106 -5.52 13.20 19.88
CA ARG A 106 -4.97 14.57 19.83
C ARG A 106 -4.09 14.81 21.03
N ILE A 107 -2.88 15.30 20.80
CA ILE A 107 -2.04 15.88 21.85
C ILE A 107 -2.51 17.32 22.02
N THR A 108 -3.03 17.65 23.21
CA THR A 108 -3.40 19.00 23.60
C THR A 108 -2.56 19.43 24.79
N ASP A 109 -2.55 20.74 25.12
CA ASP A 109 -1.88 21.27 26.31
C ASP A 109 -2.37 20.62 27.62
N ALA A 110 -3.55 19.96 27.59
CA ALA A 110 -4.13 19.19 28.70
C ALA A 110 -3.78 17.69 28.65
N GLY A 111 -2.85 17.26 27.74
CA GLY A 111 -2.45 15.87 27.54
C GLY A 111 -3.18 15.16 26.40
N PHE A 112 -3.07 13.82 26.37
CA PHE A 112 -3.68 13.00 25.32
C PHE A 112 -5.21 12.98 25.44
N GLN A 113 -5.90 13.45 24.41
CA GLN A 113 -7.35 13.41 24.33
C GLN A 113 -7.82 12.68 23.08
N ARG A 114 -8.77 11.72 23.22
CA ARG A 114 -9.52 11.19 22.08
C ARG A 114 -10.55 12.21 21.62
N GLN A 115 -10.72 12.37 20.31
CA GLN A 115 -11.77 13.20 19.75
C GLN A 115 -13.14 12.72 20.25
N LYS A 116 -13.79 13.51 21.10
CA LYS A 116 -15.22 13.39 21.34
C LYS A 116 -15.93 14.13 20.22
N SER A 117 -16.95 13.50 19.62
CA SER A 117 -17.81 14.22 18.67
C SER A 117 -18.55 15.32 19.43
N ASP A 118 -18.63 16.48 18.79
CA ASP A 118 -19.18 17.72 19.35
C ASP A 118 -20.71 17.71 19.51
N ASN A 119 -21.39 16.63 19.15
CA ASN A 119 -22.85 16.57 19.11
C ASN A 119 -23.52 15.96 20.35
N GLY A 120 -22.84 15.94 21.50
CA GLY A 120 -23.50 15.63 22.79
C GLY A 120 -24.07 14.20 22.92
N GLU A 121 -23.99 13.38 21.91
CA GLU A 121 -24.38 11.98 21.99
C GLU A 121 -23.27 11.18 22.66
N SER A 122 -23.67 10.43 23.70
CA SER A 122 -22.79 9.57 24.47
C SER A 122 -22.08 8.57 23.53
N PHE A 123 -20.81 8.86 23.20
CA PHE A 123 -19.99 7.89 22.50
C PHE A 123 -19.82 6.66 23.36
N GLN A 124 -20.32 5.55 22.90
CA GLN A 124 -19.91 4.26 23.43
C GLN A 124 -18.40 4.14 23.22
N GLN A 125 -17.67 3.94 24.30
CA GLN A 125 -16.26 3.59 24.23
C GLN A 125 -16.11 2.44 23.23
N VAL A 126 -15.34 2.66 22.14
CA VAL A 126 -14.99 1.57 21.23
C VAL A 126 -14.30 0.51 22.08
N TYR A 127 -14.86 -0.69 22.09
CA TYR A 127 -14.26 -1.77 22.86
C TYR A 127 -12.88 -2.11 22.31
N LYS A 128 -11.93 -2.39 23.19
CA LYS A 128 -10.55 -2.71 22.79
C LYS A 128 -10.46 -3.75 21.68
N TYR A 129 -11.30 -4.78 21.71
CA TYR A 129 -11.33 -5.81 20.68
C TYR A 129 -11.71 -5.26 19.29
N GLN A 130 -12.53 -4.20 19.21
CA GLN A 130 -12.89 -3.56 17.94
C GLN A 130 -11.72 -2.74 17.39
N GLU A 131 -10.97 -2.06 18.27
CA GLU A 131 -9.73 -1.37 17.89
C GLU A 131 -8.69 -2.36 17.41
N ASP A 132 -8.49 -3.47 18.12
CA ASP A 132 -7.55 -4.52 17.75
C ASP A 132 -7.92 -5.16 16.40
N ASN A 133 -9.21 -5.43 16.17
CA ASN A 133 -9.72 -5.94 14.90
C ASN A 133 -9.53 -4.95 13.75
N LEU A 134 -9.79 -3.66 13.98
CA LEU A 134 -9.57 -2.62 12.97
C LEU A 134 -8.09 -2.52 12.63
N ARG A 135 -7.21 -2.48 13.65
CA ARG A 135 -5.76 -2.43 13.48
C ARG A 135 -5.25 -3.66 12.70
N ALA A 136 -5.72 -4.86 13.03
CA ALA A 136 -5.40 -6.09 12.29
C ALA A 136 -5.91 -6.04 10.85
N SER A 137 -7.12 -5.51 10.63
CA SER A 137 -7.69 -5.33 9.28
C SER A 137 -6.86 -4.36 8.43
N LEU A 138 -6.44 -3.22 8.99
CA LEU A 138 -5.59 -2.24 8.29
C LEU A 138 -4.25 -2.86 7.90
N ARG A 139 -3.60 -3.55 8.84
CA ARG A 139 -2.36 -4.28 8.59
C ARG A 139 -2.52 -5.26 7.42
N ASN A 140 -3.52 -6.14 7.52
CA ASN A 140 -3.74 -7.18 6.50
C ASN A 140 -4.03 -6.56 5.13
N LYS A 141 -4.87 -5.52 5.06
CA LYS A 141 -5.14 -4.81 3.79
C LYS A 141 -3.89 -4.16 3.21
N GLY A 142 -3.05 -3.58 4.06
CA GLY A 142 -1.79 -2.98 3.64
C GLY A 142 -0.82 -4.01 3.06
N PHE A 143 -0.57 -5.11 3.77
CA PHE A 143 0.34 -6.16 3.28
C PHE A 143 -0.22 -6.90 2.06
N ASN A 144 -1.51 -7.22 2.02
CA ASN A 144 -2.14 -7.80 0.83
C ASN A 144 -2.00 -6.88 -0.41
N ALA A 145 -2.07 -5.56 -0.21
CA ALA A 145 -1.84 -4.61 -1.30
C ALA A 145 -0.35 -4.57 -1.73
N LEU A 146 0.62 -4.81 -0.83
CA LEU A 146 2.02 -4.96 -1.22
C LEU A 146 2.25 -6.26 -2.01
N ASP A 147 1.60 -7.35 -1.63
CA ASP A 147 1.67 -8.62 -2.37
C ASP A 147 1.05 -8.46 -3.77
N GLU A 148 -0.12 -7.81 -3.87
CA GLU A 148 -0.75 -7.47 -5.16
C GLU A 148 0.15 -6.58 -6.02
N LEU A 149 0.84 -5.61 -5.41
CA LEU A 149 1.80 -4.75 -6.10
C LEU A 149 2.95 -5.54 -6.72
N LEU A 150 3.51 -6.48 -5.96
CA LEU A 150 4.57 -7.35 -6.46
C LEU A 150 4.08 -8.22 -7.62
N GLU A 151 2.92 -8.86 -7.49
CA GLU A 151 2.33 -9.69 -8.54
C GLU A 151 2.08 -8.85 -9.80
N PHE A 152 1.53 -7.65 -9.66
CA PHE A 152 1.30 -6.73 -10.75
C PHE A 152 2.60 -6.36 -11.48
N LEU A 153 3.64 -5.96 -10.75
CA LEU A 153 4.92 -5.57 -11.34
C LEU A 153 5.66 -6.74 -12.01
N TYR A 154 5.52 -7.95 -11.46
CA TYR A 154 6.06 -9.14 -12.13
C TYR A 154 5.33 -9.48 -13.43
N ALA A 155 4.01 -9.33 -13.45
CA ALA A 155 3.22 -9.56 -14.65
C ALA A 155 3.51 -8.54 -15.76
N HIS A 156 3.87 -7.31 -15.39
CA HIS A 156 4.08 -6.18 -16.29
C HIS A 156 5.52 -5.68 -16.30
N ILE A 157 6.49 -6.59 -16.15
CA ILE A 157 7.92 -6.22 -16.08
C ILE A 157 8.43 -5.58 -17.40
N ALA A 158 7.80 -5.87 -18.53
CA ALA A 158 8.14 -5.27 -19.81
C ALA A 158 7.77 -3.80 -19.89
N GLU A 159 6.68 -3.41 -19.21
CA GLU A 159 6.17 -2.05 -19.11
C GLU A 159 6.86 -1.24 -18.00
N TYR A 160 7.40 -1.91 -16.97
CA TYR A 160 8.06 -1.31 -15.81
C TYR A 160 9.48 -1.90 -15.61
N PRO A 161 10.40 -1.67 -16.56
CA PRO A 161 11.75 -2.25 -16.49
C PRO A 161 12.57 -1.72 -15.30
N GLU A 162 12.22 -0.56 -14.74
CA GLU A 162 12.85 0.05 -13.55
C GLU A 162 12.75 -0.89 -12.34
N PHE A 163 11.65 -1.65 -12.24
CA PHE A 163 11.46 -2.63 -11.17
C PHE A 163 12.48 -3.77 -11.21
N ALA A 164 13.03 -4.10 -12.37
CA ALA A 164 14.05 -5.14 -12.51
C ALA A 164 15.33 -4.85 -11.72
N SER A 165 15.59 -3.59 -11.38
CA SER A 165 16.72 -3.18 -10.53
C SER A 165 16.46 -3.33 -9.03
N SER A 166 15.21 -3.57 -8.62
CA SER A 166 14.85 -3.70 -7.21
C SER A 166 15.40 -4.97 -6.58
N GLN A 167 15.70 -4.91 -5.27
CA GLN A 167 16.16 -6.08 -4.52
C GLN A 167 15.10 -7.20 -4.52
N ALA A 168 13.83 -6.85 -4.37
CA ALA A 168 12.71 -7.79 -4.39
C ALA A 168 12.65 -8.60 -5.70
N TYR A 169 12.87 -7.95 -6.85
CA TYR A 169 12.95 -8.65 -8.14
C TYR A 169 14.16 -9.58 -8.23
N GLN A 170 15.33 -9.11 -7.80
CA GLN A 170 16.57 -9.90 -7.86
C GLN A 170 16.51 -11.12 -6.93
N ASP A 171 15.93 -10.98 -5.74
CA ASP A 171 15.75 -12.08 -4.80
C ASP A 171 14.84 -13.16 -5.36
N ARG A 172 13.70 -12.79 -5.96
CA ARG A 172 12.81 -13.74 -6.63
C ARG A 172 13.47 -14.43 -7.81
N LYS A 173 14.18 -13.69 -8.65
CA LYS A 173 14.93 -14.25 -9.78
C LYS A 173 15.97 -15.26 -9.31
N SER A 174 16.70 -14.93 -8.26
CA SER A 174 17.70 -15.81 -7.66
C SER A 174 17.07 -17.08 -7.06
N ALA A 175 15.91 -16.97 -6.42
CA ALA A 175 15.16 -18.11 -5.88
C ALA A 175 14.68 -19.05 -7.00
N ILE A 176 14.17 -18.52 -8.10
CA ILE A 176 13.74 -19.31 -9.26
C ILE A 176 14.93 -20.05 -9.88
N VAL A 177 16.07 -19.38 -10.05
CA VAL A 177 17.29 -20.01 -10.59
C VAL A 177 17.77 -21.15 -9.70
N ARG A 178 17.76 -20.97 -8.38
CA ARG A 178 18.11 -22.04 -7.42
C ARG A 178 17.15 -23.21 -7.50
N SER A 179 15.84 -22.96 -7.56
CA SER A 179 14.83 -24.03 -7.66
C SER A 179 14.89 -24.82 -8.96
N THR A 180 15.34 -24.21 -10.06
CA THR A 180 15.54 -24.89 -11.34
C THR A 180 16.87 -25.64 -11.40
N ALA A 181 17.88 -25.25 -10.60
CA ALA A 181 19.18 -25.94 -10.52
C ALA A 181 19.13 -27.19 -9.62
N ASP A 182 18.29 -27.18 -8.58
CA ASP A 182 18.06 -28.31 -7.66
C ASP A 182 16.82 -29.12 -8.07
N VAL A 183 16.90 -29.79 -9.22
CA VAL A 183 15.76 -30.58 -9.77
C VAL A 183 15.37 -31.77 -8.90
N ASN A 184 16.13 -32.10 -7.87
CA ASN A 184 15.92 -33.36 -7.15
C ASN A 184 15.21 -33.26 -5.80
N ASP A 185 15.09 -32.11 -5.14
CA ASP A 185 14.55 -32.15 -3.76
C ASP A 185 13.61 -31.02 -3.31
N VAL A 186 13.49 -29.88 -4.01
CA VAL A 186 12.63 -28.80 -3.49
C VAL A 186 11.97 -27.99 -4.62
N CYS A 187 10.65 -28.14 -4.75
CA CYS A 187 9.85 -27.23 -5.58
C CYS A 187 9.42 -26.01 -4.77
N PHE A 188 9.90 -24.82 -5.16
CA PHE A 188 9.36 -23.56 -4.66
C PHE A 188 8.30 -23.06 -5.65
N ILE A 189 7.04 -23.05 -5.21
CA ILE A 189 5.96 -22.39 -5.92
C ILE A 189 5.52 -21.21 -5.06
N ASN A 190 5.65 -19.99 -5.57
CA ASN A 190 5.19 -18.74 -4.95
C ASN A 190 5.72 -18.49 -3.53
N GLY A 191 7.01 -18.73 -3.29
CA GLY A 191 7.62 -18.50 -1.98
C GLY A 191 7.18 -19.45 -0.87
N LEU A 192 6.39 -20.48 -1.18
CA LEU A 192 6.03 -21.54 -0.25
C LEU A 192 6.97 -22.74 -0.46
N SER A 193 7.70 -23.08 0.58
CA SER A 193 8.48 -24.32 0.65
C SER A 193 7.52 -25.49 0.81
N LEU A 194 7.40 -26.35 -0.20
CA LEU A 194 6.78 -27.67 -0.02
C LEU A 194 7.79 -28.60 0.63
N ILE A 195 7.60 -28.88 1.92
CA ILE A 195 8.37 -29.88 2.64
C ILE A 195 7.97 -31.25 2.08
N HIS A 196 8.93 -31.96 1.54
CA HIS A 196 8.75 -33.35 1.12
C HIS A 196 8.53 -34.21 2.38
N ILE A 197 7.34 -34.76 2.54
CA ILE A 197 7.08 -35.79 3.52
C ILE A 197 7.57 -37.11 2.90
N SER A 198 8.74 -37.56 3.34
CA SER A 198 9.21 -38.89 3.03
C SER A 198 8.30 -39.89 3.74
N GLU A 199 7.64 -40.76 2.98
CA GLU A 199 6.93 -41.91 3.57
C GLU A 199 7.95 -42.83 4.24
N PRO A 200 7.68 -43.29 5.49
CA PRO A 200 8.54 -44.29 6.13
C PRO A 200 8.31 -45.64 5.44
N THR A 201 9.36 -46.25 4.99
CA THR A 201 9.43 -47.66 4.57
C THR A 201 9.23 -48.60 5.76
#